data_0acdd80baffa3ec4d8f5e3e7d60f163f
#
_entry.id   0acdd80baffa3ec4d8f5e3e7d60f163f
#
_cell.length_a   1.000
_cell.length_b   1.000
_cell.length_c   1.000
_cell.angle_alpha   90.00
_cell.angle_beta   90.00
_cell.angle_gamma   90.00
#
_symmetry.space_group_name_H-M   'P 1'
#
loop_
_entity.id
_entity.type
_entity.pdbx_description
1 polymer ?
#
loop_
_entity_poly.entity_id
_entity_poly.type
_entity_poly.pdbx_seq_one_letter_code
_entity_poly.pdbx_strand_id
1 'polypeptide(L)'
;MKTYKFSKEQGKKVEKYQSHLATYVKMAQTKEVATIGYMYIEGEGTVGYHEAPIPQLFIVVEGEGWVTGEDQKRIPIRRGEAALWEKGEWHTSGSETGMTAIVIQSEELHPETFMERKKHA
;
A
#
# COMPACT_ATOMS: atom_id res chain seq x y z
N MET A 1 6.51 -2.14 10.25
CA MET A 1 5.69 -2.28 9.04
C MET A 1 4.31 -2.78 9.40
N LYS A 2 3.29 -2.16 8.85
CA LYS A 2 1.90 -2.61 9.00
C LYS A 2 1.35 -2.92 7.63
N THR A 3 0.52 -3.96 7.52
CA THR A 3 -0.10 -4.31 6.26
C THR A 3 -1.61 -4.23 6.35
N TYR A 4 -2.24 -3.93 5.23
CA TYR A 4 -3.67 -3.70 5.13
C TYR A 4 -4.22 -4.40 3.90
N LYS A 5 -5.51 -4.61 3.87
CA LYS A 5 -6.20 -5.09 2.67
C LYS A 5 -7.38 -4.19 2.38
N PHE A 6 -7.72 -4.08 1.12
CA PHE A 6 -8.87 -3.31 0.67
C PHE A 6 -9.61 -4.11 -0.40
N SER A 7 -10.93 -4.06 -0.34
CA SER A 7 -11.78 -4.77 -1.28
C SER A 7 -13.10 -4.02 -1.40
N LYS A 8 -13.88 -4.35 -2.42
CA LYS A 8 -15.17 -3.70 -2.61
C LYS A 8 -16.12 -3.98 -1.44
N GLU A 9 -15.92 -5.08 -0.70
CA GLU A 9 -16.76 -5.39 0.47
C GLU A 9 -16.60 -4.38 1.59
N GLN A 10 -15.47 -3.69 1.64
CA GLN A 10 -15.21 -2.66 2.63
C GLN A 10 -15.63 -1.28 2.15
N GLY A 11 -16.06 -1.18 0.91
CA GLY A 11 -16.42 0.07 0.30
C GLY A 11 -17.88 0.44 0.49
N LYS A 12 -18.23 1.58 -0.06
CA LYS A 12 -19.60 2.07 -0.06
C LYS A 12 -20.07 2.20 -1.50
N LYS A 13 -21.30 1.76 -1.76
CA LYS A 13 -21.89 1.94 -3.07
C LYS A 13 -22.06 3.43 -3.35
N VAL A 14 -21.73 3.81 -4.57
CA VAL A 14 -21.90 5.19 -5.01
C VAL A 14 -23.35 5.34 -5.50
N GLU A 15 -24.15 6.08 -4.73
CA GLU A 15 -25.58 6.27 -5.03
C GLU A 15 -25.91 7.63 -5.62
N LYS A 16 -24.97 8.58 -5.50
CA LYS A 16 -25.13 9.93 -6.06
C LYS A 16 -24.89 9.92 -7.57
N TYR A 17 -25.30 10.98 -8.22
CA TYR A 17 -25.03 11.22 -9.65
C TYR A 17 -25.63 10.16 -10.57
N GLN A 18 -26.74 9.53 -10.16
CA GLN A 18 -27.37 8.45 -10.94
C GLN A 18 -26.42 7.29 -11.20
N SER A 19 -25.53 7.02 -10.23
CA SER A 19 -24.52 5.96 -10.35
C SER A 19 -25.14 4.59 -10.18
N HIS A 20 -24.54 3.59 -10.83
CA HIS A 20 -25.04 2.23 -10.81
C HIS A 20 -23.86 1.24 -10.80
N LEU A 21 -23.93 0.25 -9.94
CA LEU A 21 -22.91 -0.81 -9.83
C LEU A 21 -21.50 -0.28 -9.63
N ALA A 22 -21.36 0.79 -8.84
CA ALA A 22 -20.06 1.38 -8.50
C ALA A 22 -19.86 1.37 -6.99
N THR A 23 -18.65 1.03 -6.56
CA THR A 23 -18.28 0.98 -5.15
C THR A 23 -16.99 1.78 -4.96
N TYR A 24 -16.97 2.61 -3.93
CA TYR A 24 -15.81 3.44 -3.58
C TYR A 24 -15.17 2.91 -2.30
N VAL A 25 -13.86 2.71 -2.33
CA VAL A 25 -13.08 2.32 -1.17
C VAL A 25 -12.06 3.41 -0.90
N LYS A 26 -12.21 4.11 0.21
CA LYS A 26 -11.24 5.11 0.63
C LYS A 26 -10.07 4.40 1.30
N MET A 27 -8.84 4.78 0.97
CA MET A 27 -7.65 4.09 1.48
C MET A 27 -6.81 4.94 2.39
N ALA A 28 -6.80 6.26 2.19
CA ALA A 28 -5.99 7.17 2.97
C ALA A 28 -6.54 8.58 2.85
N GLN A 29 -6.13 9.45 3.76
CA GLN A 29 -6.47 10.86 3.72
C GLN A 29 -5.35 11.65 4.34
N THR A 30 -5.01 12.79 3.73
CA THR A 30 -3.98 13.67 4.26
C THR A 30 -4.38 15.11 4.06
N LYS A 31 -3.94 15.99 4.99
CA LYS A 31 -4.06 17.45 4.86
C LYS A 31 -2.70 18.03 4.49
N GLU A 32 -1.68 17.20 4.46
CA GLU A 32 -0.32 17.62 4.17
C GLU A 32 0.04 17.38 2.71
N VAL A 33 1.14 17.94 2.27
CA VAL A 33 1.64 17.69 0.91
C VAL A 33 1.88 16.20 0.74
N ALA A 34 1.46 15.65 -0.39
CA ALA A 34 1.67 14.25 -0.70
C ALA A 34 2.40 14.11 -2.03
N THR A 35 3.34 13.18 -2.06
CA THR A 35 3.99 12.75 -3.31
C THR A 35 3.39 11.40 -3.67
N ILE A 36 2.87 11.28 -4.87
CA ILE A 36 2.20 10.05 -5.33
C ILE A 36 2.93 9.56 -6.57
N GLY A 37 3.39 8.33 -6.53
CA GLY A 37 4.12 7.73 -7.64
C GLY A 37 3.62 6.33 -7.96
N TYR A 38 4.03 5.84 -9.11
CA TYR A 38 3.69 4.51 -9.59
C TYR A 38 4.98 3.71 -9.70
N MET A 39 5.07 2.62 -8.94
CA MET A 39 6.27 1.79 -8.88
C MET A 39 6.05 0.52 -9.70
N TYR A 40 6.89 0.33 -10.70
CA TYR A 40 6.92 -0.91 -11.47
C TYR A 40 8.10 -1.75 -10.97
N ILE A 41 7.82 -2.93 -10.44
CA ILE A 41 8.86 -3.88 -10.06
C ILE A 41 8.72 -5.05 -11.02
N GLU A 42 9.68 -5.21 -11.91
CA GLU A 42 9.65 -6.30 -12.87
C GLU A 42 10.04 -7.61 -12.21
N GLY A 43 9.82 -8.72 -12.92
CA GLY A 43 10.16 -10.04 -12.40
C GLY A 43 11.61 -10.10 -11.92
N GLU A 44 11.82 -10.63 -10.73
CA GLU A 44 13.09 -10.70 -10.02
C GLU A 44 13.65 -9.34 -9.62
N GLY A 45 12.83 -8.29 -9.70
CA GLY A 45 13.22 -6.94 -9.31
C GLY A 45 13.08 -6.70 -7.81
N THR A 46 13.82 -5.74 -7.33
CA THR A 46 13.79 -5.32 -5.92
C THR A 46 13.97 -3.81 -5.81
N VAL A 47 13.41 -3.25 -4.75
CA VAL A 47 13.75 -1.92 -4.27
C VAL A 47 14.56 -2.15 -3.00
N GLY A 48 15.85 -1.79 -3.04
CA GLY A 48 16.79 -2.14 -1.99
C GLY A 48 16.46 -1.57 -0.61
N TYR A 49 17.09 -2.16 0.39
CA TYR A 49 16.87 -1.79 1.80
C TYR A 49 17.27 -0.34 2.04
N HIS A 50 16.33 0.49 2.49
CA HIS A 50 16.57 1.91 2.74
C HIS A 50 15.55 2.45 3.74
N GLU A 51 15.83 3.63 4.27
CA GLU A 51 15.00 4.27 5.28
C GLU A 51 13.89 5.11 4.64
N ALA A 52 12.69 5.02 5.19
CA ALA A 52 11.58 5.89 4.78
C ALA A 52 11.80 7.29 5.35
N PRO A 53 11.93 8.33 4.51
CA PRO A 53 12.16 9.69 5.00
C PRO A 53 10.91 10.29 5.67
N ILE A 54 9.74 9.89 5.24
CA ILE A 54 8.44 10.24 5.83
C ILE A 54 7.54 9.01 5.68
N PRO A 55 6.37 8.98 6.32
CA PRO A 55 5.47 7.84 6.16
C PRO A 55 5.20 7.52 4.69
N GLN A 56 5.23 6.24 4.36
CA GLN A 56 5.05 5.76 3.00
C GLN A 56 4.04 4.63 2.96
N LEU A 57 3.05 4.79 2.10
CA LEU A 57 2.04 3.77 1.86
C LEU A 57 2.27 3.17 0.46
N PHE A 58 2.45 1.86 0.42
CA PHE A 58 2.75 1.09 -0.78
C PHE A 58 1.54 0.24 -1.11
N ILE A 59 0.79 0.62 -2.14
CA ILE A 59 -0.51 0.01 -2.47
C ILE A 59 -0.35 -0.85 -3.71
N VAL A 60 -0.47 -2.17 -3.56
CA VAL A 60 -0.32 -3.08 -4.69
C VAL A 60 -1.59 -3.10 -5.51
N VAL A 61 -1.49 -2.72 -6.77
CA VAL A 61 -2.62 -2.66 -7.70
C VAL A 61 -2.59 -3.77 -8.74
N GLU A 62 -1.44 -4.41 -8.94
CA GLU A 62 -1.30 -5.52 -9.89
C GLU A 62 -0.13 -6.41 -9.48
N GLY A 63 -0.30 -7.71 -9.67
CA GLY A 63 0.76 -8.68 -9.38
C GLY A 63 0.90 -9.00 -7.91
N GLU A 64 2.05 -9.56 -7.57
CA GLU A 64 2.37 -9.98 -6.21
C GLU A 64 3.87 -9.96 -5.97
N GLY A 65 4.24 -9.94 -4.71
CA GLY A 65 5.64 -9.93 -4.31
C GLY A 65 5.76 -10.03 -2.80
N TRP A 66 6.71 -9.31 -2.25
CA TRP A 66 6.98 -9.32 -0.81
C TRP A 66 7.47 -7.94 -0.37
N VAL A 67 7.29 -7.68 0.92
CA VAL A 67 7.76 -6.45 1.58
C VAL A 67 8.43 -6.82 2.88
N THR A 68 9.33 -5.97 3.34
CA THR A 68 9.96 -6.13 4.66
C THR A 68 9.95 -4.81 5.42
N GLY A 69 9.97 -4.93 6.74
CA GLY A 69 10.27 -3.81 7.63
C GLY A 69 11.70 -3.95 8.16
N GLU A 70 11.95 -3.36 9.34
CA GLU A 70 13.30 -3.37 9.93
C GLU A 70 13.81 -4.77 10.31
N ASP A 71 12.90 -5.69 10.58
CA ASP A 71 13.28 -7.07 10.91
C ASP A 71 13.75 -7.86 9.68
N GLN A 72 13.62 -7.27 8.48
CA GLN A 72 14.00 -7.87 7.20
C GLN A 72 13.28 -9.19 6.89
N LYS A 73 12.20 -9.46 7.61
CA LYS A 73 11.38 -10.65 7.37
C LYS A 73 10.44 -10.38 6.20
N ARG A 74 10.49 -11.21 5.19
CA ARG A 74 9.64 -11.05 4.00
C ARG A 74 8.20 -11.45 4.30
N ILE A 75 7.28 -10.54 4.02
CA ILE A 75 5.85 -10.76 4.14
C ILE A 75 5.26 -10.70 2.72
N PRO A 76 4.51 -11.73 2.30
CA PRO A 76 3.87 -11.72 0.98
C PRO A 76 2.88 -10.56 0.87
N ILE A 77 2.82 -9.97 -0.30
CA ILE A 77 1.86 -8.91 -0.60
C ILE A 77 1.39 -9.06 -2.05
N ARG A 78 0.14 -8.74 -2.30
CA ARG A 78 -0.46 -8.88 -3.63
C ARG A 78 -1.50 -7.80 -3.88
N ARG A 79 -2.01 -7.76 -5.10
CA ARG A 79 -3.07 -6.84 -5.49
C ARG A 79 -4.19 -6.82 -4.45
N GLY A 80 -4.60 -5.64 -4.04
CA GLY A 80 -5.62 -5.46 -3.00
C GLY A 80 -5.06 -5.31 -1.60
N GLU A 81 -3.73 -5.30 -1.47
CA GLU A 81 -3.07 -5.16 -0.18
C GLU A 81 -2.11 -3.98 -0.21
N ALA A 82 -1.81 -3.46 0.97
CA ALA A 82 -0.93 -2.31 1.10
C ALA A 82 -0.01 -2.48 2.31
N ALA A 83 1.15 -1.86 2.25
CA ALA A 83 2.10 -1.82 3.36
C ALA A 83 2.34 -0.37 3.75
N LEU A 84 2.41 -0.11 5.04
CA LEU A 84 2.75 1.20 5.58
C LEU A 84 4.08 1.11 6.31
N TRP A 85 4.99 2.00 5.96
CA TRP A 85 6.22 2.20 6.71
C TRP A 85 6.18 3.60 7.33
N GLU A 86 6.47 3.66 8.62
CA GLU A 86 6.53 4.93 9.33
C GLU A 86 7.84 5.65 9.03
N LYS A 87 7.89 6.94 9.33
CA LYS A 87 9.12 7.74 9.21
C LYS A 87 10.26 7.05 9.94
N GLY A 88 11.39 6.90 9.26
CA GLY A 88 12.59 6.29 9.84
C GLY A 88 12.64 4.77 9.74
N GLU A 89 11.57 4.14 9.31
CA GLU A 89 11.52 2.68 9.22
C GLU A 89 12.25 2.19 7.97
N TRP A 90 13.19 1.28 8.15
CA TRP A 90 13.92 0.67 7.04
C TRP A 90 13.10 -0.44 6.41
N HIS A 91 13.15 -0.52 5.10
CA HIS A 91 12.27 -1.43 4.37
C HIS A 91 12.84 -1.83 3.01
N THR A 92 12.28 -2.90 2.46
CA THR A 92 12.62 -3.45 1.16
C THR A 92 11.34 -3.96 0.50
N SER A 93 11.32 -4.02 -0.81
CA SER A 93 10.23 -4.67 -1.53
C SER A 93 10.79 -5.39 -2.75
N GLY A 94 10.07 -6.39 -3.23
CA GLY A 94 10.50 -7.12 -4.40
C GLY A 94 9.42 -8.03 -4.94
N SER A 95 9.69 -8.63 -6.09
CA SER A 95 8.74 -9.53 -6.73
C SER A 95 9.49 -10.51 -7.63
N GLU A 96 9.09 -11.77 -7.63
CA GLU A 96 9.64 -12.76 -8.54
C GLU A 96 9.01 -12.67 -9.93
N THR A 97 7.73 -12.33 -9.99
CA THR A 97 6.94 -12.40 -11.23
C THR A 97 6.51 -11.02 -11.75
N GLY A 98 6.67 -9.99 -10.96
CA GLY A 98 6.27 -8.64 -11.32
C GLY A 98 5.17 -8.11 -10.43
N MET A 99 5.29 -6.83 -10.03
CA MET A 99 4.33 -6.20 -9.14
C MET A 99 4.30 -4.71 -9.45
N THR A 100 3.11 -4.14 -9.42
CA THR A 100 2.93 -2.70 -9.61
C THR A 100 2.23 -2.11 -8.41
N ALA A 101 2.73 -0.99 -7.92
CA ALA A 101 2.19 -0.35 -6.73
C ALA A 101 2.08 1.16 -6.91
N ILE A 102 1.06 1.74 -6.27
CA ILE A 102 0.98 3.18 -6.08
C ILE A 102 1.66 3.47 -4.76
N VAL A 103 2.59 4.41 -4.77
CA VAL A 103 3.35 4.80 -3.58
C VAL A 103 2.97 6.22 -3.20
N ILE A 104 2.48 6.39 -1.98
CA ILE A 104 2.07 7.68 -1.46
C ILE A 104 2.94 8.02 -0.25
N GLN A 105 3.60 9.18 -0.29
CA GLN A 105 4.41 9.68 0.81
C GLN A 105 3.82 10.99 1.32
N SER A 106 3.56 11.06 2.62
CA SER A 106 3.03 12.24 3.27
C SER A 106 3.28 12.14 4.77
N GLU A 107 3.32 13.27 5.47
CA GLU A 107 3.50 13.29 6.92
C GLU A 107 2.40 12.54 7.67
N GLU A 108 1.20 12.44 7.10
CA GLU A 108 0.12 11.65 7.68
C GLU A 108 -0.73 11.05 6.56
N LEU A 109 -1.21 9.83 6.75
CA LEU A 109 -1.93 9.08 5.73
C LEU A 109 -3.18 8.38 6.28
N HIS A 110 -3.13 7.94 7.54
CA HIS A 110 -4.25 7.31 8.26
C HIS A 110 -4.88 6.09 7.55
N PRO A 111 -4.07 5.15 7.04
CA PRO A 111 -4.65 3.98 6.37
C PRO A 111 -5.51 3.13 7.31
N GLU A 112 -5.17 3.08 8.60
CA GLU A 112 -5.90 2.31 9.62
C GLU A 112 -7.34 2.77 9.79
N THR A 113 -7.65 4.02 9.40
CA THR A 113 -9.00 4.55 9.47
C THR A 113 -9.89 3.99 8.35
N PHE A 114 -9.30 3.65 7.22
CA PHE A 114 -10.04 3.36 6.01
C PHE A 114 -9.91 1.91 5.52
N MET A 115 -8.76 1.28 5.78
CA MET A 115 -8.50 -0.08 5.32
C MET A 115 -8.46 -1.05 6.49
N GLU A 116 -8.75 -2.31 6.19
CA GLU A 116 -8.70 -3.36 7.19
C GLU A 116 -7.25 -3.79 7.44
N ARG A 117 -6.86 -3.84 8.70
CA ARG A 117 -5.53 -4.29 9.07
C ARG A 117 -5.38 -5.78 8.76
N LYS A 118 -4.33 -6.11 8.03
CA LYS A 118 -4.00 -7.50 7.74
C LYS A 118 -2.95 -7.94 8.76
N LYS A 119 -3.23 -9.05 9.46
CA LYS A 119 -2.28 -9.62 10.41
C LYS A 119 -1.35 -10.58 9.70
N HIS A 120 -0.10 -10.56 10.11
CA HIS A 120 0.89 -11.52 9.65
C HIS A 120 1.66 -12.04 10.86
N ALA A 121 2.00 -13.29 10.80
CA ALA A 121 2.73 -13.93 11.90
C ALA A 121 4.22 -13.55 11.86
#